data_b6a291f49de610fdf3c27e1580dbbfd6
#
_entry.id   b6a291f49de610fdf3c27e1580dbbfd6
#
_cell.length_a   1.000
_cell.length_b   1.000
_cell.length_c   1.000
_cell.angle_alpha   90.00
_cell.angle_beta   90.00
_cell.angle_gamma   90.00
#
_symmetry.space_group_name_H-M   'P 1'
#
loop_
_entity.id
_entity.type
_entity.pdbx_description
1 polymer ?
#
loop_
_entity_poly.entity_id
_entity_poly.type
_entity_poly.pdbx_seq_one_letter_code
_entity_poly.pdbx_strand_id
1 'polypeptide(L)'
;MNKRPDAPAARRNRVPILEVLRDELSNSRSVLEIGSGTGQHAVYFAATLDQLTWQTSDQVFNHSGINAWIDFSGLDNVLRPLNIDVLMTIEVEGDYDAIFSSNTT
;
A
#
# COMPACT_ATOMS: atom_id res chain seq x y z
N MET A 1 -20.94 10.12 3.40
CA MET A 1 -19.77 10.41 4.22
C MET A 1 -18.70 9.36 3.99
N ASN A 2 -17.48 9.82 3.78
CA ASN A 2 -16.38 8.93 3.53
C ASN A 2 -15.91 8.29 4.83
N LYS A 3 -15.94 6.97 4.88
CA LYS A 3 -15.50 6.24 6.06
C LYS A 3 -14.20 5.53 5.78
N ARG A 4 -13.13 6.10 6.26
CA ARG A 4 -11.81 5.51 6.14
C ARG A 4 -11.58 4.61 7.34
N PRO A 5 -11.18 3.36 7.10
CA PRO A 5 -10.83 2.50 8.23
C PRO A 5 -9.61 3.04 8.96
N ASP A 6 -9.55 2.78 10.24
CA ASP A 6 -8.44 3.24 11.07
C ASP A 6 -7.85 2.05 11.81
N ALA A 7 -6.53 1.91 11.71
CA ALA A 7 -5.79 0.86 12.39
C ALA A 7 -4.73 1.53 13.26
N PRO A 8 -4.96 1.65 14.57
CA PRO A 8 -3.97 2.31 15.44
C PRO A 8 -2.59 1.71 15.37
N ALA A 9 -2.49 0.40 15.18
CA ALA A 9 -1.18 -0.24 15.03
C ALA A 9 -0.46 0.26 13.80
N ALA A 10 -1.18 0.49 12.70
CA ALA A 10 -0.58 1.03 11.49
C ALA A 10 -0.02 2.42 11.75
N ARG A 11 -0.78 3.24 12.46
CA ARG A 11 -0.30 4.59 12.77
C ARG A 11 0.95 4.58 13.64
N ARG A 12 1.04 3.64 14.56
CA ARG A 12 2.21 3.54 15.44
C ARG A 12 3.44 3.05 14.70
N ASN A 13 3.24 2.22 13.69
CA ASN A 13 4.36 1.54 13.02
C ASN A 13 4.86 2.27 11.78
N ARG A 14 4.10 3.23 11.27
CA ARG A 14 4.40 3.79 9.94
C ARG A 14 5.73 4.53 9.87
N VAL A 15 6.13 5.22 10.92
CA VAL A 15 7.38 5.98 10.87
C VAL A 15 8.60 5.07 10.83
N PRO A 16 8.72 4.07 11.72
CA PRO A 16 9.85 3.14 11.60
C PRO A 16 9.86 2.38 10.26
N ILE A 17 8.69 1.99 9.78
CA ILE A 17 8.62 1.30 8.50
C ILE A 17 9.04 2.22 7.36
N LEU A 18 8.62 3.47 7.40
CA LEU A 18 8.98 4.44 6.38
C LEU A 18 10.50 4.61 6.28
N GLU A 19 11.18 4.63 7.43
CA GLU A 19 12.63 4.79 7.43
C GLU A 19 13.32 3.65 6.72
N VAL A 20 12.83 2.42 6.94
CA VAL A 20 13.37 1.26 6.25
C VAL A 20 13.08 1.34 4.75
N LEU A 21 11.85 1.69 4.40
CA LEU A 21 11.46 1.74 2.99
C LEU A 21 12.20 2.82 2.23
N ARG A 22 12.51 3.94 2.88
CA ARG A 22 13.24 5.02 2.23
C ARG A 22 14.58 4.53 1.71
N ASP A 23 15.26 3.70 2.49
CA ASP A 23 16.52 3.12 2.06
C ASP A 23 16.33 1.99 1.05
N GLU A 24 15.43 1.06 1.36
CA GLU A 24 15.27 -0.15 0.56
C GLU A 24 14.70 0.14 -0.81
N LEU A 25 13.85 1.16 -0.92
CA LEU A 25 13.17 1.47 -2.16
C LEU A 25 13.74 2.71 -2.84
N SER A 26 14.94 3.15 -2.45
CA SER A 26 15.51 4.39 -2.98
C SER A 26 15.68 4.38 -4.50
N ASN A 27 15.89 3.21 -5.07
CA ASN A 27 16.07 3.06 -6.51
C ASN A 27 14.86 2.43 -7.21
N SER A 28 13.76 2.26 -6.48
CA SER A 28 12.57 1.65 -7.04
C SER A 28 11.63 2.70 -7.60
N ARG A 29 10.80 2.28 -8.56
CA ARG A 29 9.79 3.14 -9.17
C ARG A 29 8.38 2.61 -8.96
N SER A 30 8.21 1.30 -8.86
CA SER A 30 6.89 0.69 -8.71
C SER A 30 6.93 -0.36 -7.62
N VAL A 31 5.92 -0.33 -6.77
CA VAL A 31 5.80 -1.25 -5.64
C VAL A 31 4.43 -1.90 -5.69
N LEU A 32 4.41 -3.21 -5.50
CA LEU A 32 3.18 -3.94 -5.26
C LEU A 32 3.08 -4.23 -3.77
N GLU A 33 2.02 -3.76 -3.14
CA GLU A 33 1.76 -4.08 -1.74
C GLU A 33 0.78 -5.22 -1.65
N ILE A 34 1.16 -6.29 -0.96
CA ILE A 34 0.31 -7.44 -0.74
C ILE A 34 -0.39 -7.25 0.61
N GLY A 35 -1.72 -7.29 0.58
CA GLY A 35 -2.48 -7.15 1.81
C GLY A 35 -2.48 -5.72 2.34
N SER A 36 -3.01 -4.80 1.55
CA SER A 36 -3.00 -3.37 1.92
C SER A 36 -3.86 -3.06 3.14
N GLY A 37 -4.73 -3.97 3.52
CA GLY A 37 -5.52 -3.82 4.72
C GLY A 37 -6.45 -2.63 4.69
N THR A 38 -6.20 -1.65 5.57
CA THR A 38 -7.00 -0.44 5.61
C THR A 38 -6.66 0.54 4.50
N GLY A 39 -5.48 0.45 3.93
CA GLY A 39 -4.99 1.42 2.96
C GLY A 39 -4.20 2.57 3.57
N GLN A 40 -4.12 2.65 4.89
CA GLN A 40 -3.42 3.76 5.57
C GLN A 40 -1.95 3.82 5.22
N HIS A 41 -1.25 2.67 5.24
CA HIS A 41 0.18 2.63 4.93
C HIS A 41 0.43 3.05 3.49
N ALA A 42 -0.39 2.56 2.56
CA ALA A 42 -0.19 2.87 1.15
C ALA A 42 -0.18 4.36 0.89
N VAL A 43 -1.18 5.08 1.41
CA VAL A 43 -1.27 6.51 1.15
C VAL A 43 -0.18 7.27 1.89
N TYR A 44 0.18 6.83 3.09
CA TYR A 44 1.22 7.49 3.86
C TYR A 44 2.59 7.37 3.16
N PHE A 45 2.93 6.14 2.75
CA PHE A 45 4.23 5.90 2.13
C PHE A 45 4.31 6.53 0.75
N ALA A 46 3.24 6.45 -0.03
CA ALA A 46 3.23 7.02 -1.37
C ALA A 46 3.33 8.55 -1.33
N ALA A 47 2.72 9.18 -0.33
CA ALA A 47 2.81 10.62 -0.17
C ALA A 47 4.24 11.08 0.12
N THR A 48 4.96 10.28 0.88
CA THR A 48 6.33 10.63 1.30
C THR A 48 7.36 10.20 0.26
N LEU A 49 7.17 9.02 -0.34
CA LEU A 49 8.09 8.48 -1.33
C LEU A 49 7.47 8.67 -2.71
N ASP A 50 7.40 9.92 -3.13
CA ASP A 50 6.59 10.30 -4.28
C ASP A 50 7.19 9.89 -5.62
N GLN A 51 8.40 9.36 -5.64
CA GLN A 51 8.95 8.78 -6.86
C GLN A 51 8.32 7.41 -7.16
N LEU A 52 7.60 6.83 -6.21
CA LEU A 52 7.02 5.50 -6.37
C LEU A 52 5.60 5.57 -6.91
N THR A 53 5.26 4.58 -7.72
CA THR A 53 3.87 4.24 -7.99
C THR A 53 3.53 3.07 -7.10
N TRP A 54 2.53 3.23 -6.27
CA TRP A 54 2.18 2.25 -5.24
C TRP A 54 0.91 1.52 -5.63
N GLN A 55 1.04 0.23 -5.93
CA GLN A 55 -0.11 -0.59 -6.29
C GLN A 55 -0.61 -1.30 -5.06
N THR A 56 -1.82 -0.95 -4.60
CA THR A 56 -2.45 -1.65 -3.49
C THR A 56 -3.03 -2.96 -3.96
N SER A 57 -3.21 -3.89 -3.04
CA SER A 57 -3.91 -5.14 -3.32
C SER A 57 -4.41 -5.75 -2.02
N ASP A 58 -5.53 -6.45 -2.11
CA ASP A 58 -6.10 -7.19 -0.99
C ASP A 58 -7.27 -7.98 -1.52
N GLN A 59 -7.90 -8.74 -0.65
CA GLN A 59 -9.16 -9.38 -0.97
C GLN A 59 -10.25 -8.33 -1.14
N VAL A 60 -11.25 -8.66 -1.93
CA VAL A 60 -12.28 -7.69 -2.34
C VAL A 60 -12.95 -6.99 -1.17
N PHE A 61 -13.15 -7.70 -0.06
CA PHE A 61 -13.88 -7.12 1.06
C PHE A 61 -13.15 -5.94 1.71
N ASN A 62 -11.86 -5.75 1.42
CA ASN A 62 -11.10 -4.62 1.92
C ASN A 62 -10.99 -3.47 0.92
N HIS A 63 -11.48 -3.66 -0.32
CA HIS A 63 -11.27 -2.66 -1.37
C HIS A 63 -11.96 -1.33 -1.08
N SER A 64 -13.14 -1.36 -0.47
CA SER A 64 -13.86 -0.11 -0.21
C SER A 64 -13.08 0.79 0.75
N GLY A 65 -12.46 0.20 1.79
CA GLY A 65 -11.65 0.96 2.73
C GLY A 65 -10.40 1.53 2.08
N ILE A 66 -9.74 0.72 1.27
CA ILE A 66 -8.56 1.16 0.54
C ILE A 66 -8.91 2.31 -0.40
N ASN A 67 -10.00 2.18 -1.15
CA ASN A 67 -10.45 3.23 -2.06
C ASN A 67 -10.80 4.51 -1.31
N ALA A 68 -11.39 4.39 -0.11
CA ALA A 68 -11.70 5.55 0.69
C ALA A 68 -10.45 6.33 1.08
N TRP A 69 -9.37 5.63 1.44
CA TRP A 69 -8.12 6.29 1.77
C TRP A 69 -7.47 6.92 0.53
N ILE A 70 -7.53 6.24 -0.61
CA ILE A 70 -6.99 6.80 -1.86
C ILE A 70 -7.72 8.08 -2.21
N ASP A 71 -9.06 8.06 -2.15
CA ASP A 71 -9.86 9.24 -2.47
C ASP A 71 -9.57 10.39 -1.51
N PHE A 72 -9.46 10.08 -0.23
CA PHE A 72 -9.16 11.11 0.77
C PHE A 72 -7.80 11.75 0.53
N SER A 73 -6.81 10.94 0.15
CA SER A 73 -5.44 11.42 -0.01
C SER A 73 -5.26 12.35 -1.20
N GLY A 74 -6.07 12.17 -2.24
CA GLY A 74 -5.90 12.93 -3.46
C GLY A 74 -4.64 12.62 -4.24
N LEU A 75 -3.93 11.54 -3.87
CA LEU A 75 -2.69 11.18 -4.54
C LEU A 75 -2.97 10.47 -5.86
N ASP A 76 -2.14 10.73 -6.86
CA ASP A 76 -2.27 10.07 -8.15
C ASP A 76 -1.25 8.94 -8.34
N ASN A 77 -0.39 8.72 -7.36
CA ASN A 77 0.59 7.63 -7.42
C ASN A 77 0.21 6.41 -6.59
N VAL A 78 -1.04 6.34 -6.12
CA VAL A 78 -1.57 5.16 -5.44
C VAL A 78 -2.68 4.60 -6.31
N LEU A 79 -2.52 3.36 -6.74
CA LEU A 79 -3.45 2.74 -7.68
C LEU A 79 -4.51 1.93 -6.94
N ARG A 80 -5.69 1.86 -7.54
CA ARG A 80 -6.83 1.15 -6.97
C ARG A 80 -6.47 -0.31 -6.74
N PRO A 81 -7.06 -0.92 -5.69
CA PRO A 81 -6.60 -2.25 -5.27
C PRO A 81 -6.90 -3.34 -6.28
N LEU A 82 -5.93 -4.24 -6.43
CA LEU A 82 -6.10 -5.47 -7.16
C LEU A 82 -6.66 -6.53 -6.23
N ASN A 83 -7.41 -7.47 -6.79
CA ASN A 83 -7.92 -8.59 -6.02
C ASN A 83 -6.87 -9.69 -6.00
N ILE A 84 -5.95 -9.58 -5.06
CA ILE A 84 -4.83 -10.51 -4.94
C ILE A 84 -4.72 -10.96 -3.48
N ASP A 85 -4.52 -12.26 -3.30
CA ASP A 85 -4.12 -12.76 -1.99
C ASP A 85 -2.70 -13.31 -2.09
N VAL A 86 -2.19 -13.76 -0.95
CA VAL A 86 -0.79 -14.19 -0.85
C VAL A 86 -0.46 -15.30 -1.84
N LEU A 87 -1.42 -16.15 -2.14
CA LEU A 87 -1.17 -17.31 -3.01
C LEU A 87 -0.97 -16.92 -4.46
N MET A 88 -1.41 -15.72 -4.84
CA MET A 88 -1.36 -15.27 -6.23
C MET A 88 -0.21 -14.31 -6.50
N THR A 89 0.62 -14.05 -5.51
CA THR A 89 1.68 -13.05 -5.61
C THR A 89 2.63 -13.31 -6.78
N ILE A 90 2.97 -14.58 -6.99
CA ILE A 90 3.98 -14.94 -7.99
C ILE A 90 3.56 -14.50 -9.40
N GLU A 91 2.28 -14.48 -9.68
CA GLU A 91 1.80 -14.21 -11.04
C GLU A 91 1.96 -12.75 -11.44
N VAL A 92 2.11 -11.84 -10.49
CA VAL A 92 2.18 -10.41 -10.79
C VAL A 92 3.53 -9.78 -10.50
N GLU A 93 4.45 -10.52 -9.89
CA GLU A 93 5.69 -9.92 -9.41
C GLU A 93 6.58 -9.35 -10.51
N GLY A 94 6.43 -9.84 -11.73
CA GLY A 94 7.29 -9.38 -12.82
C GLY A 94 7.05 -7.94 -13.24
N ASP A 95 5.94 -7.36 -12.82
CA ASP A 95 5.56 -6.01 -13.26
C ASP A 95 6.01 -4.92 -12.30
N TYR A 96 6.67 -5.27 -11.20
CA TYR A 96 7.01 -4.32 -10.16
C TYR A 96 8.47 -4.42 -9.78
N ASP A 97 9.06 -3.28 -9.40
CA ASP A 97 10.44 -3.24 -8.92
C ASP A 97 10.58 -3.84 -7.53
N ALA A 98 9.52 -3.78 -6.74
CA ALA A 98 9.58 -4.27 -5.38
C ALA A 98 8.20 -4.77 -4.96
N ILE A 99 8.20 -5.68 -4.00
CA ILE A 99 6.98 -6.19 -3.40
C ILE A 99 7.09 -5.98 -1.91
N PHE A 100 6.04 -5.40 -1.33
CA PHE A 100 6.02 -5.05 0.07
C PHE A 100 4.79 -5.62 0.75
N SER A 101 4.96 -6.11 1.96
CA SER A 101 3.83 -6.50 2.80
C SER A 101 4.15 -6.16 4.24
N SER A 102 3.30 -5.35 4.83
CA SER A 102 3.41 -5.04 6.25
C SER A 102 2.39 -5.79 7.07
N ASN A 103 1.59 -6.57 6.42
CA ASN A 103 0.52 -7.28 7.08
C ASN A 103 1.06 -8.47 7.84
N THR A 104 0.86 -8.48 9.08
CA THR A 104 1.35 -9.54 9.92
C THR A 104 0.28 -10.37 10.50
N THR A 105 -0.86 -10.22 10.10
CA THR A 105 -1.86 -10.97 10.54
C THR A 105 -2.46 -11.14 11.23
#